data_13b3a5eaa8adb930dfe14fca1b6241ae
#
_entry.id   13b3a5eaa8adb930dfe14fca1b6241ae
#
_cell.length_a   1.000
_cell.length_b   1.000
_cell.length_c   1.000
_cell.angle_alpha   90.00
_cell.angle_beta   90.00
_cell.angle_gamma   90.00
#
_symmetry.space_group_name_H-M   'P 1'
#
loop_
_entity.id
_entity.type
_entity.pdbx_description
1 polymer ?
#
loop_
_entity_poly.entity_id
_entity_poly.type
_entity_poly.pdbx_seq_one_letter_code
_entity_poly.pdbx_strand_id
1 'polypeptide(L)'
;MDKTALRTAAAKYGTPLYLFDLEAFTARAQRVRAAFGSDVNLCYSMKANPFVLRGLPDVFRWVEVCSPGELTICERLGIPPERILYSGVNKGADDVARAVALGADLLTAESTLHFDLICAAAAAQGKHVRVLPRLTAGSQFGMDPAALADLVARRAEFPNVTIVGIHYFSGTQKRKDAVIAKELAHLDEYLTMLHERYGFTAQHVEYGPGLNAECFRDDA
;
A
#
# COMPACT_ATOMS: atom_id res chain seq x y z
N MET A 1 -7.09 -11.19 24.35
CA MET A 1 -7.94 -12.40 24.48
C MET A 1 -7.53 -13.17 25.74
N ASP A 2 -8.47 -13.59 26.59
CA ASP A 2 -8.18 -14.33 27.81
C ASP A 2 -8.15 -15.86 27.61
N LYS A 3 -7.65 -16.60 28.61
CA LYS A 3 -7.55 -18.05 28.55
C LYS A 3 -8.92 -18.76 28.47
N THR A 4 -9.97 -18.15 29.00
CA THR A 4 -11.33 -18.71 29.00
C THR A 4 -11.90 -18.65 27.58
N ALA A 5 -11.75 -17.51 26.88
CA ALA A 5 -12.15 -17.36 25.50
C ALA A 5 -11.44 -18.37 24.57
N LEU A 6 -10.13 -18.58 24.79
CA LEU A 6 -9.35 -19.58 24.04
C LEU A 6 -9.87 -21.00 24.23
N ARG A 7 -10.14 -21.39 25.48
CA ARG A 7 -10.69 -22.73 25.79
C ARG A 7 -12.09 -22.93 25.22
N THR A 8 -12.95 -21.92 25.32
CA THR A 8 -14.29 -21.94 24.75
C THR A 8 -14.27 -22.11 23.25
N ALA A 9 -13.39 -21.34 22.56
CA ALA A 9 -13.24 -21.46 21.12
C ALA A 9 -12.70 -22.84 20.70
N ALA A 10 -11.69 -23.36 21.40
CA ALA A 10 -11.14 -24.69 21.14
C ALA A 10 -12.20 -25.80 21.35
N ALA A 11 -13.02 -25.72 22.41
CA ALA A 11 -14.09 -26.65 22.65
C ALA A 11 -15.19 -26.60 21.60
N LYS A 12 -15.50 -25.39 21.09
CA LYS A 12 -16.57 -25.19 20.10
C LYS A 12 -16.16 -25.53 18.67
N TYR A 13 -14.93 -25.19 18.27
CA TYR A 13 -14.49 -25.30 16.89
C TYR A 13 -13.42 -26.38 16.66
N GLY A 14 -12.91 -26.97 17.71
CA GLY A 14 -11.81 -27.94 17.66
C GLY A 14 -10.43 -27.26 17.55
N THR A 15 -9.40 -28.13 17.48
CA THR A 15 -8.00 -27.72 17.25
C THR A 15 -7.41 -28.57 16.13
N PRO A 16 -6.44 -28.06 15.34
CA PRO A 16 -5.85 -26.72 15.42
C PRO A 16 -6.79 -25.61 14.93
N LEU A 17 -6.71 -24.41 15.52
CA LEU A 17 -7.49 -23.26 15.08
C LEU A 17 -6.68 -21.96 15.20
N TYR A 18 -6.99 -20.99 14.33
CA TYR A 18 -6.52 -19.63 14.45
C TYR A 18 -7.64 -18.76 15.04
N LEU A 19 -7.30 -17.97 16.05
CA LEU A 19 -8.19 -16.98 16.65
C LEU A 19 -7.60 -15.59 16.41
N PHE A 20 -8.43 -14.71 15.88
CA PHE A 20 -8.07 -13.30 15.68
C PHE A 20 -8.88 -12.42 16.64
N ASP A 21 -8.17 -11.62 17.43
CA ASP A 21 -8.77 -10.66 18.36
C ASP A 21 -8.99 -9.32 17.65
N LEU A 22 -10.18 -9.13 17.12
CA LEU A 22 -10.54 -7.93 16.35
C LEU A 22 -10.56 -6.66 17.23
N GLU A 23 -10.94 -6.78 18.51
CA GLU A 23 -10.94 -5.64 19.44
C GLU A 23 -9.52 -5.17 19.74
N ALA A 24 -8.62 -6.11 20.02
CA ALA A 24 -7.19 -5.80 20.22
C ALA A 24 -6.55 -5.19 18.95
N PHE A 25 -6.89 -5.70 17.78
CA PHE A 25 -6.45 -5.15 16.51
C PHE A 25 -6.96 -3.72 16.31
N THR A 26 -8.24 -3.48 16.54
CA THR A 26 -8.86 -2.15 16.42
C THR A 26 -8.19 -1.15 17.36
N ALA A 27 -8.03 -1.53 18.63
CA ALA A 27 -7.35 -0.68 19.62
C ALA A 27 -5.88 -0.40 19.23
N ARG A 28 -5.19 -1.37 18.64
CA ARG A 28 -3.83 -1.16 18.14
C ARG A 28 -3.81 -0.21 16.95
N ALA A 29 -4.70 -0.37 15.98
CA ALA A 29 -4.81 0.51 14.82
C ALA A 29 -5.10 1.96 15.23
N GLN A 30 -6.00 2.17 16.18
CA GLN A 30 -6.31 3.49 16.73
C GLN A 30 -5.09 4.14 17.41
N ARG A 31 -4.32 3.37 18.21
CA ARG A 31 -3.09 3.87 18.82
C ARG A 31 -2.04 4.28 17.78
N VAL A 32 -1.85 3.45 16.75
CA VAL A 32 -0.93 3.77 15.63
C VAL A 32 -1.38 5.07 14.94
N ARG A 33 -2.67 5.18 14.62
CA ARG A 33 -3.23 6.39 13.99
C ARG A 33 -3.01 7.63 14.85
N ALA A 34 -3.24 7.52 16.16
CA ALA A 34 -3.04 8.62 17.10
C ALA A 34 -1.57 9.04 17.19
N ALA A 35 -0.63 8.08 17.13
CA ALA A 35 0.80 8.36 17.19
C ALA A 35 1.32 9.11 15.95
N PHE A 36 0.76 8.83 14.75
CA PHE A 36 1.13 9.52 13.52
C PHE A 36 0.42 10.88 13.31
N GLY A 37 -0.62 11.18 14.07
CA GLY A 37 -1.36 12.45 13.96
C GLY A 37 -2.36 12.47 12.79
N SER A 38 -3.01 13.62 12.55
CA SER A 38 -4.10 13.77 11.59
C SER A 38 -3.68 13.68 10.13
N ASP A 39 -2.45 14.02 9.83
CA ASP A 39 -1.97 14.23 8.45
C ASP A 39 -1.51 12.93 7.76
N VAL A 40 -1.38 11.84 8.53
CA VAL A 40 -1.00 10.52 8.02
C VAL A 40 -2.22 9.61 7.94
N ASN A 41 -2.51 9.07 6.77
CA ASN A 41 -3.55 8.05 6.60
C ASN A 41 -2.95 6.66 6.70
N LEU A 42 -3.69 5.72 7.31
CA LEU A 42 -3.28 4.32 7.36
C LEU A 42 -3.81 3.56 6.15
N CYS A 43 -2.96 2.74 5.56
CA CYS A 43 -3.29 1.76 4.55
C CYS A 43 -3.12 0.35 5.12
N TYR A 44 -4.14 -0.49 4.99
CA TYR A 44 -4.06 -1.89 5.44
C TYR A 44 -3.53 -2.79 4.33
N SER A 45 -2.37 -3.36 4.52
CA SER A 45 -1.78 -4.31 3.59
C SER A 45 -2.42 -5.69 3.79
N MET A 46 -3.44 -6.03 2.97
CA MET A 46 -4.28 -7.21 3.19
C MET A 46 -3.56 -8.54 3.00
N LYS A 47 -2.40 -8.55 2.34
CA LYS A 47 -1.52 -9.74 2.23
C LYS A 47 -1.12 -10.30 3.59
N ALA A 48 -1.10 -9.48 4.65
CA ALA A 48 -0.80 -9.91 6.01
C ALA A 48 -1.90 -10.82 6.58
N ASN A 49 -3.17 -10.45 6.40
CA ASN A 49 -4.33 -11.24 6.83
C ASN A 49 -5.62 -10.76 6.13
N PRO A 50 -6.05 -11.40 5.03
CA PRO A 50 -7.25 -10.98 4.31
C PRO A 50 -8.56 -11.21 5.07
N PHE A 51 -8.58 -12.10 6.07
CA PHE A 51 -9.78 -12.38 6.84
C PHE A 51 -10.23 -11.19 7.71
N VAL A 52 -9.32 -10.28 8.03
CA VAL A 52 -9.59 -9.06 8.81
C VAL A 52 -10.49 -8.09 8.06
N LEU A 53 -10.52 -8.13 6.73
CA LEU A 53 -11.29 -7.18 5.92
C LEU A 53 -12.77 -7.11 6.27
N ARG A 54 -13.38 -8.19 6.74
CA ARG A 54 -14.78 -8.21 7.18
C ARG A 54 -15.08 -7.32 8.39
N GLY A 55 -14.06 -7.01 9.17
CA GLY A 55 -14.15 -6.16 10.36
C GLY A 55 -13.06 -5.10 10.38
N LEU A 56 -12.57 -4.70 9.20
CA LEU A 56 -11.50 -3.71 9.11
C LEU A 56 -11.97 -2.38 9.71
N PRO A 57 -11.27 -1.85 10.73
CA PRO A 57 -11.63 -0.58 11.35
C PRO A 57 -11.57 0.58 10.37
N ASP A 58 -12.48 1.56 10.52
CA ASP A 58 -12.56 2.75 9.65
C ASP A 58 -11.34 3.67 9.74
N VAL A 59 -10.48 3.43 10.71
CA VAL A 59 -9.19 4.14 10.84
C VAL A 59 -8.27 3.94 9.64
N PHE A 60 -8.44 2.85 8.89
CA PHE A 60 -7.73 2.60 7.65
C PHE A 60 -8.45 3.29 6.48
N ARG A 61 -7.77 4.25 5.84
CA ARG A 61 -8.29 4.94 4.66
C ARG A 61 -8.29 4.04 3.43
N TRP A 62 -7.22 3.25 3.25
CA TRP A 62 -7.05 2.36 2.11
C TRP A 62 -6.76 0.91 2.53
N VAL A 63 -7.01 0.03 1.57
CA VAL A 63 -6.58 -1.37 1.56
C VAL A 63 -5.59 -1.54 0.41
N GLU A 64 -4.35 -1.92 0.73
CA GLU A 64 -3.35 -2.30 -0.27
C GLU A 64 -3.64 -3.71 -0.76
N VAL A 65 -3.84 -3.84 -2.06
CA VAL A 65 -4.18 -5.08 -2.79
C VAL A 65 -3.03 -5.41 -3.74
N CYS A 66 -2.39 -6.55 -3.55
CA CYS A 66 -1.15 -6.90 -4.25
C CYS A 66 -1.31 -8.03 -5.29
N SER A 67 -2.52 -8.52 -5.51
CA SER A 67 -2.77 -9.61 -6.45
C SER A 67 -4.22 -9.60 -6.96
N PRO A 68 -4.48 -10.24 -8.14
CA PRO A 68 -5.84 -10.38 -8.65
C PRO A 68 -6.75 -11.21 -7.74
N GLY A 69 -6.18 -12.15 -6.96
CA GLY A 69 -6.91 -12.90 -5.94
C GLY A 69 -7.38 -12.02 -4.79
N GLU A 70 -6.53 -11.14 -4.30
CA GLU A 70 -6.88 -10.15 -3.28
C GLU A 70 -7.92 -9.14 -3.79
N LEU A 71 -7.82 -8.72 -5.06
CA LEU A 71 -8.83 -7.85 -5.68
C LEU A 71 -10.21 -8.56 -5.70
N THR A 72 -10.24 -9.86 -6.02
CA THR A 72 -11.46 -10.67 -5.96
C THR A 72 -12.07 -10.72 -4.55
N ILE A 73 -11.24 -10.78 -3.52
CA ILE A 73 -11.72 -10.74 -2.12
C ILE A 73 -12.37 -9.39 -1.83
N CYS A 74 -11.74 -8.29 -2.23
CA CYS A 74 -12.29 -6.94 -2.07
C CYS A 74 -13.65 -6.79 -2.76
N GLU A 75 -13.77 -7.24 -4.01
CA GLU A 75 -15.03 -7.20 -4.77
C GLU A 75 -16.14 -8.01 -4.07
N ARG A 76 -15.82 -9.25 -3.64
CA ARG A 76 -16.79 -10.12 -2.94
C ARG A 76 -17.24 -9.57 -1.59
N LEU A 77 -16.38 -8.82 -0.93
CA LEU A 77 -16.71 -8.18 0.35
C LEU A 77 -17.34 -6.80 0.19
N GLY A 78 -17.47 -6.30 -1.05
CA GLY A 78 -18.02 -4.97 -1.32
C GLY A 78 -17.15 -3.83 -0.79
N ILE A 79 -15.83 -4.02 -0.77
CA ILE A 79 -14.91 -2.93 -0.39
C ILE A 79 -15.05 -1.83 -1.45
N PRO A 80 -15.37 -0.59 -1.05
CA PRO A 80 -15.53 0.51 -1.98
C PRO A 80 -14.26 0.74 -2.80
N PRO A 81 -14.34 0.89 -4.14
CA PRO A 81 -13.17 1.07 -5.01
C PRO A 81 -12.27 2.24 -4.60
N GLU A 82 -12.85 3.31 -4.07
CA GLU A 82 -12.14 4.48 -3.55
C GLU A 82 -11.32 4.20 -2.26
N ARG A 83 -11.41 2.99 -1.72
CA ARG A 83 -10.58 2.49 -0.63
C ARG A 83 -9.52 1.50 -1.11
N ILE A 84 -9.43 1.22 -2.40
CA ILE A 84 -8.48 0.24 -2.95
C ILE A 84 -7.26 0.98 -3.51
N LEU A 85 -6.10 0.59 -3.00
CA LEU A 85 -4.79 0.89 -3.57
C LEU A 85 -4.28 -0.39 -4.22
N TYR A 86 -4.30 -0.44 -5.57
CA TYR A 86 -3.85 -1.62 -6.30
C TYR A 86 -2.34 -1.58 -6.51
N SER A 87 -1.66 -2.41 -5.77
CA SER A 87 -0.21 -2.53 -5.71
C SER A 87 0.26 -3.87 -6.27
N GLY A 88 1.39 -4.37 -5.81
CA GLY A 88 1.97 -5.67 -6.19
C GLY A 88 3.05 -5.57 -7.25
N VAL A 89 3.98 -6.51 -7.18
CA VAL A 89 5.20 -6.53 -8.00
C VAL A 89 5.06 -7.34 -9.30
N ASN A 90 3.97 -8.08 -9.44
CA ASN A 90 3.68 -8.90 -10.62
C ASN A 90 2.27 -8.59 -11.12
N LYS A 91 2.19 -7.62 -12.04
CA LYS A 91 0.93 -7.15 -12.64
C LYS A 91 0.93 -7.50 -14.13
N GLY A 92 -0.04 -8.29 -14.56
CA GLY A 92 -0.33 -8.52 -15.97
C GLY A 92 -1.28 -7.46 -16.54
N ALA A 93 -1.43 -7.42 -17.85
CA ALA A 93 -2.33 -6.48 -18.54
C ALA A 93 -3.79 -6.65 -18.08
N ASP A 94 -4.26 -7.90 -17.94
CA ASP A 94 -5.63 -8.22 -17.52
C ASP A 94 -5.88 -7.79 -16.07
N ASP A 95 -4.88 -7.95 -15.19
CA ASP A 95 -4.97 -7.57 -13.78
C ASP A 95 -5.11 -6.05 -13.64
N VAL A 96 -4.28 -5.31 -14.38
CA VAL A 96 -4.32 -3.84 -14.42
C VAL A 96 -5.64 -3.37 -15.01
N ALA A 97 -6.07 -3.97 -16.15
CA ALA A 97 -7.33 -3.61 -16.78
C ALA A 97 -8.52 -3.81 -15.86
N ARG A 98 -8.51 -4.89 -15.05
CA ARG A 98 -9.55 -5.17 -14.07
C ARG A 98 -9.54 -4.15 -12.92
N ALA A 99 -8.38 -3.80 -12.38
CA ALA A 99 -8.26 -2.79 -11.33
C ALA A 99 -8.76 -1.42 -11.80
N VAL A 100 -8.41 -1.03 -13.03
CA VAL A 100 -8.92 0.18 -13.69
C VAL A 100 -10.42 0.10 -13.92
N ALA A 101 -10.95 -1.04 -14.39
CA ALA A 101 -12.38 -1.24 -14.60
C ALA A 101 -13.18 -1.12 -13.30
N LEU A 102 -12.68 -1.66 -12.21
CA LEU A 102 -13.27 -1.54 -10.88
C LEU A 102 -13.29 -0.09 -10.38
N GLY A 103 -12.31 0.73 -10.77
CA GLY A 103 -12.16 2.10 -10.31
C GLY A 103 -11.34 2.21 -9.01
N ALA A 104 -10.32 1.36 -8.87
CA ALA A 104 -9.37 1.49 -7.75
C ALA A 104 -8.82 2.92 -7.66
N ASP A 105 -8.79 3.48 -6.45
CA ASP A 105 -8.42 4.88 -6.22
C ASP A 105 -6.99 5.19 -6.61
N LEU A 106 -6.07 4.30 -6.24
CA LEU A 106 -4.64 4.45 -6.51
C LEU A 106 -4.09 3.16 -7.13
N LEU A 107 -3.19 3.31 -8.10
CA LEU A 107 -2.42 2.20 -8.65
C LEU A 107 -0.92 2.47 -8.44
N THR A 108 -0.14 1.45 -8.04
CA THR A 108 1.32 1.57 -8.05
C THR A 108 1.92 1.05 -9.34
N ALA A 109 3.01 1.64 -9.78
CA ALA A 109 3.81 1.15 -10.90
C ALA A 109 5.23 0.81 -10.42
N GLU A 110 5.57 -0.49 -10.48
CA GLU A 110 6.87 -1.02 -10.04
C GLU A 110 7.99 -0.81 -11.10
N SER A 111 7.59 -0.54 -12.34
CA SER A 111 8.46 -0.38 -13.49
C SER A 111 7.78 0.49 -14.56
N THR A 112 8.54 0.94 -15.55
CA THR A 112 8.00 1.60 -16.74
C THR A 112 7.01 0.70 -17.49
N LEU A 113 7.28 -0.61 -17.56
CA LEU A 113 6.33 -1.57 -18.13
C LEU A 113 4.97 -1.55 -17.42
N HIS A 114 4.96 -1.57 -16.07
CA HIS A 114 3.69 -1.47 -15.33
C HIS A 114 3.00 -0.13 -15.55
N PHE A 115 3.77 0.94 -15.65
CA PHE A 115 3.22 2.27 -15.96
C PHE A 115 2.56 2.29 -17.34
N ASP A 116 3.21 1.71 -18.36
CA ASP A 116 2.67 1.59 -19.71
C ASP A 116 1.40 0.74 -19.76
N LEU A 117 1.34 -0.37 -19.01
CA LEU A 117 0.13 -1.18 -18.89
C LEU A 117 -1.03 -0.39 -18.25
N ILE A 118 -0.75 0.44 -17.26
CA ILE A 118 -1.76 1.32 -16.64
C ILE A 118 -2.25 2.37 -17.65
N CYS A 119 -1.34 3.01 -18.38
CA CYS A 119 -1.69 3.97 -19.44
C CYS A 119 -2.57 3.33 -20.50
N ALA A 120 -2.20 2.15 -20.99
CA ALA A 120 -2.96 1.41 -22.01
C ALA A 120 -4.36 1.03 -21.51
N ALA A 121 -4.46 0.51 -20.28
CA ALA A 121 -5.75 0.12 -19.69
C ALA A 121 -6.67 1.33 -19.46
N ALA A 122 -6.12 2.44 -18.97
CA ALA A 122 -6.85 3.68 -18.74
C ALA A 122 -7.39 4.25 -20.08
N ALA A 123 -6.54 4.32 -21.11
CA ALA A 123 -6.92 4.80 -22.43
C ALA A 123 -7.98 3.92 -23.08
N ALA A 124 -7.81 2.57 -23.07
CA ALA A 124 -8.76 1.63 -23.65
C ALA A 124 -10.15 1.69 -23.02
N GLN A 125 -10.23 2.08 -21.73
CA GLN A 125 -11.50 2.17 -21.00
C GLN A 125 -12.04 3.61 -20.89
N GLY A 126 -11.34 4.60 -21.45
CA GLY A 126 -11.72 6.02 -21.33
C GLY A 126 -11.77 6.51 -19.89
N LYS A 127 -10.94 5.91 -19.02
CA LYS A 127 -10.87 6.26 -17.59
C LYS A 127 -9.65 7.11 -17.30
N HIS A 128 -9.75 7.89 -16.22
CA HIS A 128 -8.62 8.62 -15.67
C HIS A 128 -8.20 7.98 -14.34
N VAL A 129 -6.89 7.68 -14.17
CA VAL A 129 -6.37 6.96 -13.02
C VAL A 129 -5.25 7.75 -12.32
N ARG A 130 -5.11 7.51 -11.03
CA ARG A 130 -4.09 8.10 -10.15
C ARG A 130 -3.01 7.07 -9.89
N VAL A 131 -1.75 7.43 -10.12
CA VAL A 131 -0.63 6.49 -10.07
C VAL A 131 0.46 6.96 -9.11
N LEU A 132 1.03 6.00 -8.38
CA LEU A 132 2.20 6.13 -7.53
C LEU A 132 3.34 5.27 -8.11
N PRO A 133 4.24 5.80 -8.93
CA PRO A 133 5.46 5.10 -9.32
C PRO A 133 6.28 4.75 -8.08
N ARG A 134 6.79 3.52 -8.01
CA ARG A 134 7.62 3.08 -6.90
C ARG A 134 9.08 3.42 -7.13
N LEU A 135 9.64 4.18 -6.19
CA LEU A 135 11.08 4.41 -6.14
C LEU A 135 11.79 3.20 -5.55
N THR A 136 12.86 2.74 -6.20
CA THR A 136 13.67 1.62 -5.68
C THR A 136 14.36 1.98 -4.37
N ALA A 137 14.48 0.99 -3.50
CA ALA A 137 15.31 1.06 -2.31
C ALA A 137 16.67 0.34 -2.51
N GLY A 138 17.10 0.16 -3.77
CA GLY A 138 18.32 -0.57 -4.12
C GLY A 138 18.13 -2.08 -4.27
N SER A 139 16.88 -2.56 -4.35
CA SER A 139 16.52 -3.94 -4.64
C SER A 139 16.02 -4.11 -6.08
N GLN A 140 15.61 -5.34 -6.46
CA GLN A 140 14.97 -5.60 -7.76
C GLN A 140 13.60 -4.93 -7.93
N PHE A 141 13.05 -4.30 -6.90
CA PHE A 141 11.73 -3.70 -6.92
C PHE A 141 11.81 -2.18 -7.04
N GLY A 142 10.87 -1.62 -7.78
CA GLY A 142 10.80 -0.19 -8.03
C GLY A 142 11.67 0.28 -9.17
N MET A 143 11.49 1.52 -9.56
CA MET A 143 12.22 2.20 -10.65
C MET A 143 13.45 2.90 -10.11
N ASP A 144 14.50 2.96 -10.92
CA ASP A 144 15.63 3.84 -10.66
C ASP A 144 15.19 5.29 -10.55
N PRO A 145 15.87 6.12 -9.71
CA PRO A 145 15.52 7.53 -9.55
C PRO A 145 15.46 8.29 -10.87
N ALA A 146 16.33 7.97 -11.82
CA ALA A 146 16.35 8.64 -13.13
C ALA A 146 15.13 8.25 -13.99
N ALA A 147 14.75 6.97 -14.01
CA ALA A 147 13.58 6.49 -14.76
C ALA A 147 12.27 7.06 -14.19
N LEU A 148 12.15 7.13 -12.86
CA LEU A 148 10.98 7.74 -12.23
C LEU A 148 10.93 9.24 -12.49
N ALA A 149 12.07 9.95 -12.42
CA ALA A 149 12.15 11.37 -12.72
C ALA A 149 11.78 11.68 -14.18
N ASP A 150 12.15 10.80 -15.14
CA ASP A 150 11.74 10.92 -16.54
C ASP A 150 10.21 10.81 -16.70
N LEU A 151 9.56 9.85 -16.04
CA LEU A 151 8.10 9.76 -16.04
C LEU A 151 7.44 11.03 -15.49
N VAL A 152 7.98 11.57 -14.39
CA VAL A 152 7.48 12.83 -13.80
C VAL A 152 7.69 14.01 -14.75
N ALA A 153 8.83 14.08 -15.42
CA ALA A 153 9.12 15.15 -16.39
C ALA A 153 8.13 15.14 -17.57
N ARG A 154 7.78 13.93 -18.02
CA ARG A 154 6.88 13.68 -19.16
C ARG A 154 5.41 13.53 -18.78
N ARG A 155 5.02 13.80 -17.55
CA ARG A 155 3.65 13.55 -17.04
C ARG A 155 2.53 14.15 -17.86
N ALA A 156 2.79 15.23 -18.58
CA ALA A 156 1.82 15.87 -19.47
C ALA A 156 1.52 15.04 -20.74
N GLU A 157 2.35 14.07 -21.08
CA GLU A 157 2.16 13.17 -22.22
C GLU A 157 1.14 12.04 -21.93
N PHE A 158 0.71 11.90 -20.69
CA PHE A 158 -0.17 10.81 -20.22
C PHE A 158 -1.60 11.32 -19.91
N PRO A 159 -2.47 11.53 -20.90
CA PRO A 159 -3.73 12.23 -20.71
C PRO A 159 -4.72 11.49 -19.79
N ASN A 160 -4.57 10.19 -19.65
CA ASN A 160 -5.45 9.34 -18.83
C ASN A 160 -4.83 8.97 -17.47
N VAL A 161 -3.65 9.51 -17.15
CA VAL A 161 -2.93 9.18 -15.92
C VAL A 161 -2.45 10.44 -15.23
N THR A 162 -2.70 10.53 -13.93
CA THR A 162 -2.06 11.53 -13.06
C THR A 162 -1.10 10.84 -12.12
N ILE A 163 0.19 11.19 -12.22
CA ILE A 163 1.16 10.83 -11.20
C ILE A 163 0.90 11.74 -10.00
N VAL A 164 0.42 11.17 -8.89
CA VAL A 164 0.02 11.94 -7.70
C VAL A 164 1.05 11.91 -6.58
N GLY A 165 2.13 11.17 -6.74
CA GLY A 165 3.18 11.02 -5.76
C GLY A 165 4.05 9.81 -6.03
N ILE A 166 4.61 9.23 -4.98
CA ILE A 166 5.48 8.05 -5.08
C ILE A 166 5.10 6.98 -4.06
N HIS A 167 5.46 5.73 -4.37
CA HIS A 167 5.46 4.62 -3.42
C HIS A 167 6.91 4.28 -3.05
N TYR A 168 7.16 3.97 -1.77
CA TYR A 168 8.46 3.54 -1.28
C TYR A 168 8.34 2.48 -0.19
N PHE A 169 9.07 1.38 -0.36
CA PHE A 169 9.16 0.31 0.61
C PHE A 169 10.54 -0.36 0.52
N SER A 170 11.31 -0.35 1.60
CA SER A 170 12.69 -0.82 1.65
C SER A 170 12.88 -2.12 2.44
N GLY A 171 11.83 -2.67 3.05
CA GLY A 171 11.90 -3.90 3.83
C GLY A 171 11.14 -3.84 5.15
N THR A 172 11.22 -4.93 5.93
CA THR A 172 10.50 -5.13 7.19
C THR A 172 11.44 -5.21 8.40
N GLN A 173 10.86 -5.27 9.61
CA GLN A 173 11.54 -5.54 10.87
C GLN A 173 12.66 -4.56 11.23
N LYS A 174 12.46 -3.30 10.91
CA LYS A 174 13.39 -2.22 11.27
C LYS A 174 13.25 -1.88 12.75
N ARG A 175 14.34 -2.06 13.49
CA ARG A 175 14.41 -1.85 14.95
C ARG A 175 14.95 -0.48 15.35
N LYS A 176 15.54 0.27 14.41
CA LYS A 176 16.23 1.54 14.71
C LYS A 176 15.50 2.69 14.00
N ASP A 177 15.04 3.66 14.77
CA ASP A 177 14.40 4.88 14.25
C ASP A 177 15.32 5.65 13.30
N ALA A 178 16.64 5.62 13.54
CA ALA A 178 17.62 6.25 12.65
C ALA A 178 17.58 5.73 11.20
N VAL A 179 17.20 4.46 10.98
CA VAL A 179 17.03 3.91 9.62
C VAL A 179 15.83 4.56 8.95
N ILE A 180 14.72 4.68 9.67
CA ILE A 180 13.48 5.30 9.17
C ILE A 180 13.73 6.81 8.91
N ALA A 181 14.38 7.50 9.83
CA ALA A 181 14.73 8.91 9.66
C ALA A 181 15.60 9.15 8.40
N LYS A 182 16.57 8.26 8.15
CA LYS A 182 17.41 8.31 6.95
C LYS A 182 16.60 8.10 5.65
N GLU A 183 15.64 7.17 5.68
CA GLU A 183 14.76 6.93 4.53
C GLU A 183 13.86 8.13 4.25
N LEU A 184 13.28 8.72 5.29
CA LEU A 184 12.44 9.91 5.14
C LEU A 184 13.24 11.10 4.62
N ALA A 185 14.47 11.31 5.10
CA ALA A 185 15.37 12.34 4.57
C ALA A 185 15.69 12.10 3.08
N HIS A 186 15.99 10.85 2.69
CA HIS A 186 16.21 10.49 1.30
C HIS A 186 14.98 10.76 0.41
N LEU A 187 13.78 10.43 0.90
CA LEU A 187 12.54 10.72 0.18
C LEU A 187 12.29 12.22 0.05
N ASP A 188 12.55 12.98 1.11
CA ASP A 188 12.43 14.45 1.10
C ASP A 188 13.39 15.09 0.09
N GLU A 189 14.65 14.69 0.10
CA GLU A 189 15.66 15.15 -0.90
C GLU A 189 15.22 14.82 -2.33
N TYR A 190 14.73 13.61 -2.57
CA TYR A 190 14.28 13.20 -3.89
C TYR A 190 13.03 13.96 -4.35
N LEU A 191 12.05 14.16 -3.50
CA LEU A 191 10.84 14.92 -3.80
C LEU A 191 11.13 16.41 -3.99
N THR A 192 12.05 16.96 -3.21
CA THR A 192 12.55 18.34 -3.39
C THR A 192 13.19 18.51 -4.78
N MET A 193 14.06 17.58 -5.19
CA MET A 193 14.66 17.58 -6.52
C MET A 193 13.60 17.52 -7.62
N LEU A 194 12.56 16.68 -7.47
CA LEU A 194 11.47 16.60 -8.45
C LEU A 194 10.68 17.90 -8.52
N HIS A 195 10.50 18.57 -7.39
CA HIS A 195 9.82 19.88 -7.35
C HIS A 195 10.65 20.95 -8.02
N GLU A 196 11.91 21.11 -7.64
CA GLU A 196 12.80 22.15 -8.16
C GLU A 196 13.05 21.99 -9.67
N ARG A 197 13.22 20.75 -10.12
CA ARG A 197 13.63 20.48 -11.51
C ARG A 197 12.46 20.38 -12.48
N TYR A 198 11.31 19.90 -12.03
CA TYR A 198 10.16 19.58 -12.89
C TYR A 198 8.85 20.24 -12.46
N GLY A 199 8.86 21.05 -11.39
CA GLY A 199 7.65 21.65 -10.83
C GLY A 199 6.62 20.60 -10.33
N PHE A 200 7.10 19.42 -9.90
CA PHE A 200 6.24 18.36 -9.42
C PHE A 200 6.11 18.41 -7.89
N THR A 201 4.89 18.54 -7.40
CA THR A 201 4.60 18.44 -5.97
C THR A 201 3.82 17.17 -5.71
N ALA A 202 4.41 16.25 -4.96
CA ALA A 202 3.74 15.02 -4.55
C ALA A 202 2.57 15.34 -3.60
N GLN A 203 1.37 14.84 -3.94
CA GLN A 203 0.17 14.91 -3.09
C GLN A 203 0.10 13.71 -2.14
N HIS A 204 0.72 12.59 -2.51
CA HIS A 204 0.73 11.35 -1.76
C HIS A 204 2.14 10.76 -1.72
N VAL A 205 2.53 10.28 -0.55
CA VAL A 205 3.68 9.38 -0.39
C VAL A 205 3.17 8.14 0.30
N GLU A 206 3.11 7.04 -0.44
CA GLU A 206 2.83 5.75 0.16
C GLU A 206 4.15 5.18 0.69
N TYR A 207 4.29 5.19 1.99
CA TYR A 207 5.50 4.74 2.67
C TYR A 207 5.23 3.55 3.57
N GLY A 208 5.90 2.44 3.30
CA GLY A 208 5.92 1.27 4.18
C GLY A 208 7.12 1.32 5.12
N PRO A 209 6.98 1.82 6.36
CA PRO A 209 8.13 2.00 7.27
C PRO A 209 8.79 0.70 7.68
N GLY A 210 8.09 -0.43 7.57
CA GLY A 210 8.62 -1.73 7.94
C GLY A 210 9.01 -1.82 9.41
N LEU A 211 8.26 -1.17 10.29
CA LEU A 211 8.49 -1.18 11.73
C LEU A 211 8.56 -2.60 12.28
N ASN A 212 9.46 -2.83 13.21
CA ASN A 212 9.56 -4.09 13.92
C ASN A 212 8.28 -4.36 14.73
N ALA A 213 7.84 -5.62 14.70
CA ALA A 213 6.82 -6.13 15.60
C ALA A 213 7.45 -7.21 16.48
N GLU A 214 7.25 -7.09 17.80
CA GLU A 214 7.62 -8.14 18.74
C GLU A 214 6.68 -9.33 18.55
N CYS A 215 7.21 -10.41 18.03
CA CYS A 215 6.45 -11.65 17.79
C CYS A 215 6.57 -12.64 18.94
N PHE A 216 7.66 -12.59 19.70
CA PHE A 216 7.97 -13.48 20.81
C PHE A 216 8.35 -12.67 22.07
N ARG A 217 8.25 -13.32 23.25
CA ARG A 217 8.57 -12.67 24.52
C ARG A 217 10.03 -12.23 24.65
N ASP A 218 10.92 -12.87 23.91
CA ASP A 218 12.37 -12.63 23.92
C ASP A 218 12.84 -11.67 22.83
N ASP A 219 11.91 -11.03 22.10
CA ASP A 219 12.21 -10.05 21.04
C ASP A 219 12.50 -8.64 21.57
N ALA A 220 12.50 -8.45 22.90
CA ALA A 220 12.67 -7.14 23.57
C ALA A 220 14.13 -6.70 23.68
#